data_b626fa82c992e5a3c9d287d3d53cf72a
#
_entry.id   b626fa82c992e5a3c9d287d3d53cf72a
#
_cell.length_a   1.000
_cell.length_b   1.000
_cell.length_c   1.000
_cell.angle_alpha   90.00
_cell.angle_beta   90.00
_cell.angle_gamma   90.00
#
_symmetry.space_group_name_H-M   'P 1'
#
loop_
_entity.id
_entity.type
_entity.pdbx_description
1 polymer ?
#
loop_
_entity_poly.entity_id
_entity_poly.type
_entity_poly.pdbx_seq_one_letter_code
_entity_poly.pdbx_strand_id
1 'polypeptide(L)'
;MHSRLLGMGVVLCGLLVASSDARGDDATVEKDLKKLEGEWTVKSEGGSDIRYKFKGDKLEVKAPSRSYKMTIKIDPAAKPEKTLDFHIDEGPDDAKGKTSKAIYKFEGDDTFIFCMRPEGERPDKYEQIGYEQILSKLTRKK
;
A
#
# COMPACT_ATOMS: atom_id res chain seq x y z
N MET A 1 -10.97 24.57 -50.89
CA MET A 1 -10.58 24.19 -50.50
C MET A 1 -9.80 24.05 -49.50
N HIS A 2 -9.70 23.99 -49.24
CA HIS A 2 -8.99 23.89 -48.53
C HIS A 2 -8.92 23.83 -47.32
N SER A 3 -8.91 23.95 -47.00
CA SER A 3 -8.82 24.01 -45.93
C SER A 3 -8.90 23.24 -45.02
N ARG A 4 -9.19 23.06 -44.96
CA ARG A 4 -9.36 22.47 -44.25
C ARG A 4 -8.70 21.84 -43.44
N LEU A 5 -8.56 21.89 -43.43
CA LEU A 5 -8.12 21.41 -42.74
C LEU A 5 -7.65 21.15 -41.80
N LEU A 6 -7.63 21.36 -41.74
CA LEU A 6 -7.11 21.28 -41.03
C LEU A 6 -7.17 21.12 -39.91
N GLY A 7 -7.37 21.25 -39.70
CA GLY A 7 -7.54 21.16 -38.69
C GLY A 7 -7.26 20.69 -37.88
N MET A 8 -7.33 20.59 -38.08
CA MET A 8 -7.24 20.22 -37.49
C MET A 8 -6.98 19.64 -36.55
N GLY A 9 -7.26 19.40 -36.58
CA GLY A 9 -7.31 18.65 -35.73
C GLY A 9 -6.42 18.61 -34.82
N VAL A 10 -5.99 18.74 -34.96
CA VAL A 10 -5.11 18.74 -34.28
C VAL A 10 -5.24 18.84 -33.07
N VAL A 11 -5.56 19.15 -32.94
CA VAL A 11 -5.69 19.46 -31.95
C VAL A 11 -5.89 18.69 -31.02
N LEU A 12 -6.44 18.38 -31.06
CA LEU A 12 -6.80 17.72 -30.19
C LEU A 12 -6.04 17.08 -29.49
N CYS A 13 -5.57 16.82 -29.88
CA CYS A 13 -4.77 15.95 -29.38
C CYS A 13 -4.15 16.34 -28.20
N GLY A 14 -3.70 17.28 -28.24
CA GLY A 14 -2.90 17.60 -27.23
C GLY A 14 -3.50 17.46 -25.96
N LEU A 15 -4.63 17.73 -25.92
CA LEU A 15 -5.19 17.79 -24.78
C LEU A 15 -5.14 16.65 -23.98
N LEU A 16 -5.24 15.74 -24.44
CA LEU A 16 -5.35 14.62 -23.72
C LEU A 16 -4.28 14.39 -22.86
N VAL A 17 -3.28 14.65 -23.27
CA VAL A 17 -2.16 14.34 -22.62
C VAL A 17 -2.04 14.81 -21.29
N ALA A 18 -2.27 15.97 -21.09
CA ALA A 18 -2.06 16.54 -19.83
C ALA A 18 -2.78 15.83 -18.76
N SER A 19 -3.95 15.45 -19.02
CA SER A 19 -4.66 14.82 -17.97
C SER A 19 -4.14 13.49 -17.65
N SER A 20 -3.50 12.87 -18.53
CA SER A 20 -3.06 11.53 -18.23
C SER A 20 -1.97 11.52 -17.19
N ASP A 21 -1.27 12.60 -16.99
CA ASP A 21 -0.21 12.58 -16.02
C ASP A 21 -0.74 12.32 -14.64
N ALA A 22 -1.82 12.91 -14.29
CA ALA A 22 -2.36 12.70 -12.99
C ALA A 22 -2.87 11.28 -12.83
N ARG A 23 -3.22 10.66 -13.90
CA ARG A 23 -3.77 9.32 -13.81
C ARG A 23 -2.72 8.24 -13.77
N GLY A 24 -1.49 8.59 -14.03
CA GLY A 24 -0.41 7.63 -13.96
C GLY A 24 -0.33 6.99 -12.59
N ASP A 25 -0.69 7.75 -11.55
CA ASP A 25 -0.61 7.24 -10.21
C ASP A 25 -1.64 6.13 -9.97
N ASP A 26 -2.80 6.20 -10.56
CA ASP A 26 -3.81 5.17 -10.38
C ASP A 26 -3.36 3.83 -10.94
N ALA A 27 -2.71 3.83 -12.08
CA ALA A 27 -2.20 2.60 -12.69
C ALA A 27 -1.10 1.99 -11.82
N THR A 28 -0.26 2.81 -11.21
CA THR A 28 0.80 2.33 -10.35
C THR A 28 0.24 1.80 -9.04
N VAL A 29 -0.81 2.41 -8.53
CA VAL A 29 -1.50 1.94 -7.34
C VAL A 29 -2.09 0.55 -7.61
N GLU A 30 -2.78 0.37 -8.73
CA GLU A 30 -3.35 -0.92 -9.05
C GLU A 30 -2.29 -2.00 -9.22
N LYS A 31 -1.17 -1.65 -9.82
CA LYS A 31 -0.08 -2.59 -10.02
C LYS A 31 0.45 -3.09 -8.68
N ASP A 32 0.69 -2.19 -7.73
CA ASP A 32 1.21 -2.58 -6.43
C ASP A 32 0.15 -3.32 -5.61
N LEU A 33 -1.13 -2.95 -5.72
CA LEU A 33 -2.19 -3.68 -5.03
C LEU A 33 -2.31 -5.09 -5.56
N LYS A 34 -2.16 -5.30 -6.87
CA LYS A 34 -2.18 -6.64 -7.43
C LYS A 34 -0.98 -7.45 -6.98
N LYS A 35 0.16 -6.81 -6.86
CA LYS A 35 1.37 -7.47 -6.40
C LYS A 35 1.21 -7.91 -4.95
N LEU A 36 0.43 -7.18 -4.16
CA LEU A 36 0.17 -7.56 -2.79
C LEU A 36 -0.87 -8.68 -2.67
N GLU A 37 -1.74 -8.86 -3.64
CA GLU A 37 -2.82 -9.84 -3.51
C GLU A 37 -2.33 -11.24 -3.14
N GLY A 38 -3.05 -11.87 -2.24
CA GLY A 38 -2.72 -13.21 -1.77
C GLY A 38 -2.46 -13.24 -0.28
N GLU A 39 -1.88 -14.33 0.16
CA GLU A 39 -1.56 -14.52 1.57
C GLU A 39 -0.07 -14.37 1.82
N TRP A 40 0.23 -13.72 2.92
CA TRP A 40 1.61 -13.51 3.35
C TRP A 40 1.72 -13.86 4.81
N THR A 41 2.90 -14.23 5.25
CA THR A 41 3.12 -14.57 6.65
C THR A 41 4.32 -13.82 7.19
N VAL A 42 4.26 -13.55 8.49
CA VAL A 42 5.42 -13.06 9.21
C VAL A 42 5.53 -13.92 10.44
N LYS A 43 6.73 -14.37 10.74
CA LYS A 43 6.96 -15.20 11.91
C LYS A 43 7.23 -14.29 13.10
N SER A 44 6.50 -14.51 14.18
CA SER A 44 6.76 -13.78 15.40
C SER A 44 7.86 -14.50 16.17
N GLU A 45 8.48 -13.81 17.09
CA GLU A 45 9.54 -14.38 17.89
C GLU A 45 9.06 -15.56 18.74
N GLY A 46 7.79 -15.59 19.05
CA GLY A 46 7.23 -16.71 19.79
C GLY A 46 6.95 -17.94 18.97
N GLY A 47 7.29 -17.91 17.69
CA GLY A 47 7.04 -19.06 16.81
C GLY A 47 5.65 -19.11 16.20
N SER A 48 4.79 -18.18 16.55
CA SER A 48 3.45 -18.12 15.97
C SER A 48 3.47 -17.28 14.71
N ASP A 49 2.78 -17.75 13.69
CA ASP A 49 2.72 -17.04 12.43
C ASP A 49 1.57 -16.06 12.45
N ILE A 50 1.82 -14.87 11.92
CA ILE A 50 0.78 -13.89 11.70
C ILE A 50 0.49 -13.91 10.21
N ARG A 51 -0.77 -14.05 9.83
CA ARG A 51 -1.17 -14.13 8.44
C ARG A 51 -1.78 -12.83 7.97
N TYR A 52 -1.35 -12.40 6.79
CA TYR A 52 -1.87 -11.21 6.14
C TYR A 52 -2.52 -11.66 4.84
N LYS A 53 -3.76 -11.28 4.62
CA LYS A 53 -4.45 -11.61 3.38
C LYS A 53 -4.89 -10.33 2.72
N PHE A 54 -4.32 -10.04 1.55
CA PHE A 54 -4.63 -8.84 0.79
C PHE A 54 -5.54 -9.16 -0.37
N LYS A 55 -6.57 -8.36 -0.55
CA LYS A 55 -7.46 -8.46 -1.69
C LYS A 55 -7.93 -7.06 -2.07
N GLY A 56 -7.42 -6.54 -3.21
CA GLY A 56 -7.66 -5.15 -3.58
C GLY A 56 -7.10 -4.24 -2.50
N ASP A 57 -7.92 -3.34 -1.97
CA ASP A 57 -7.49 -2.44 -0.91
C ASP A 57 -7.90 -2.96 0.48
N LYS A 58 -8.32 -4.22 0.57
CA LYS A 58 -8.72 -4.83 1.84
C LYS A 58 -7.64 -5.75 2.36
N LEU A 59 -7.45 -5.71 3.66
CA LEU A 59 -6.46 -6.53 4.33
C LEU A 59 -7.08 -7.19 5.56
N GLU A 60 -6.88 -8.50 5.68
CA GLU A 60 -7.23 -9.20 6.91
C GLU A 60 -5.94 -9.65 7.55
N VAL A 61 -5.80 -9.41 8.84
CA VAL A 61 -4.64 -9.85 9.60
C VAL A 61 -5.13 -10.81 10.69
N LYS A 62 -4.57 -12.00 10.72
CA LYS A 62 -4.90 -12.99 11.73
C LYS A 62 -3.66 -13.34 12.53
N ALA A 63 -3.70 -13.02 13.80
CA ALA A 63 -2.67 -13.40 14.76
C ALA A 63 -3.30 -14.37 15.76
N PRO A 64 -2.52 -15.07 16.56
CA PRO A 64 -3.06 -16.07 17.49
C PRO A 64 -4.15 -15.57 18.44
N SER A 65 -4.04 -14.34 18.91
CA SER A 65 -5.01 -13.80 19.86
C SER A 65 -5.83 -12.64 19.33
N ARG A 66 -5.57 -12.19 18.12
CA ARG A 66 -6.24 -11.02 17.57
C ARG A 66 -6.45 -11.15 16.08
N SER A 67 -7.48 -10.49 15.58
CA SER A 67 -7.66 -10.37 14.14
C SER A 67 -8.10 -8.95 13.83
N TYR A 68 -7.75 -8.51 12.62
CA TYR A 68 -8.05 -7.16 12.16
C TYR A 68 -8.57 -7.21 10.75
N LYS A 69 -9.49 -6.32 10.43
CA LYS A 69 -9.88 -6.06 9.04
C LYS A 69 -9.56 -4.60 8.78
N MET A 70 -8.82 -4.37 7.73
CA MET A 70 -8.31 -3.03 7.43
C MET A 70 -8.55 -2.65 5.99
N THR A 71 -8.60 -1.37 5.73
CA THR A 71 -8.56 -0.83 4.38
C THR A 71 -7.21 -0.15 4.23
N ILE A 72 -6.52 -0.44 3.15
CA ILE A 72 -5.20 0.16 2.94
C ILE A 72 -5.27 1.21 1.85
N LYS A 73 -4.40 2.21 1.99
CA LYS A 73 -4.25 3.25 1.00
C LYS A 73 -2.76 3.38 0.72
N ILE A 74 -2.37 3.18 -0.52
CA ILE A 74 -0.96 3.23 -0.88
C ILE A 74 -0.68 4.38 -1.82
N ASP A 75 0.55 4.91 -1.76
CA ASP A 75 1.01 5.94 -2.66
C ASP A 75 2.40 5.53 -3.17
N PRO A 76 2.46 4.80 -4.28
CA PRO A 76 3.74 4.35 -4.83
C PRO A 76 4.59 5.48 -5.40
N ALA A 77 4.00 6.64 -5.62
CA ALA A 77 4.75 7.77 -6.17
C ALA A 77 5.36 8.66 -5.09
N ALA A 78 5.05 8.40 -3.83
CA ALA A 78 5.58 9.22 -2.73
C ALA A 78 7.10 9.10 -2.62
N LYS A 79 7.73 10.16 -2.22
CA LYS A 79 9.19 10.25 -2.05
C LYS A 79 9.51 10.70 -0.63
N PRO A 80 10.59 10.23 -0.07
CA PRO A 80 11.60 9.32 -0.63
C PRO A 80 11.19 7.85 -0.63
N GLU A 81 10.15 7.51 0.10
CA GLU A 81 9.65 6.12 0.17
C GLU A 81 8.19 6.05 -0.22
N LYS A 82 7.77 4.90 -0.74
CA LYS A 82 6.37 4.64 -1.01
C LYS A 82 5.63 4.60 0.32
N THR A 83 4.43 5.13 0.38
CA THR A 83 3.68 5.20 1.63
C THR A 83 2.47 4.29 1.65
N LEU A 84 2.09 3.88 2.85
CA LEU A 84 0.98 2.97 3.06
C LEU A 84 0.27 3.36 4.35
N ASP A 85 -1.04 3.51 4.28
CA ASP A 85 -1.84 3.76 5.46
C ASP A 85 -2.72 2.55 5.72
N PHE A 86 -2.79 2.12 6.97
CA PHE A 86 -3.67 1.03 7.40
C PHE A 86 -4.80 1.64 8.21
N HIS A 87 -6.01 1.58 7.69
CA HIS A 87 -7.18 2.02 8.44
C HIS A 87 -7.87 0.79 9.03
N ILE A 88 -8.01 0.75 10.34
CA ILE A 88 -8.56 -0.41 11.02
C ILE A 88 -10.09 -0.32 11.04
N ASP A 89 -10.74 -1.15 10.25
CA ASP A 89 -12.19 -1.19 10.16
C ASP A 89 -12.79 -2.05 11.26
N GLU A 90 -12.17 -3.18 11.55
CA GLU A 90 -12.59 -4.07 12.62
C GLU A 90 -11.37 -4.61 13.34
N GLY A 91 -11.48 -4.75 14.62
CA GLY A 91 -10.39 -5.24 15.47
C GLY A 91 -10.71 -4.99 16.93
N PRO A 92 -9.70 -5.06 17.81
CA PRO A 92 -9.91 -4.74 19.22
C PRO A 92 -10.44 -3.32 19.36
N ASP A 93 -11.26 -3.10 20.37
CA ASP A 93 -11.91 -1.79 20.57
C ASP A 93 -10.94 -0.62 20.62
N ASP A 94 -9.75 -0.82 21.17
CA ASP A 94 -8.76 0.24 21.27
C ASP A 94 -8.08 0.55 19.92
N ALA A 95 -8.25 -0.31 18.93
CA ALA A 95 -7.64 -0.12 17.62
C ALA A 95 -8.64 0.30 16.56
N LYS A 96 -9.90 -0.09 16.71
CA LYS A 96 -10.93 0.18 15.71
C LYS A 96 -11.07 1.67 15.40
N GLY A 97 -11.08 1.99 14.12
CA GLY A 97 -11.22 3.36 13.64
C GLY A 97 -9.92 4.14 13.54
N LYS A 98 -8.82 3.56 13.98
CA LYS A 98 -7.52 4.23 13.92
C LYS A 98 -6.83 3.99 12.59
N THR A 99 -5.96 4.90 12.23
CA THR A 99 -5.14 4.77 11.01
C THR A 99 -3.67 4.78 11.41
N SER A 100 -2.96 3.75 10.96
CA SER A 100 -1.52 3.66 11.18
C SER A 100 -0.80 4.03 9.90
N LYS A 101 0.27 4.81 10.00
CA LYS A 101 1.01 5.28 8.84
C LYS A 101 2.30 4.49 8.65
N ALA A 102 2.60 4.15 7.42
CA ALA A 102 3.74 3.30 7.11
C ALA A 102 4.44 3.69 5.82
N ILE A 103 5.62 3.13 5.64
CA ILE A 103 6.33 3.15 4.37
C ILE A 103 6.50 1.69 3.98
N TYR A 104 6.62 1.41 2.69
CA TYR A 104 6.72 0.02 2.23
C TYR A 104 7.63 -0.14 1.02
N LYS A 105 8.07 -1.37 0.81
CA LYS A 105 8.82 -1.75 -0.39
C LYS A 105 8.67 -3.24 -0.62
N PHE A 106 8.95 -3.67 -1.85
CA PHE A 106 9.00 -5.08 -2.19
C PHE A 106 10.46 -5.48 -2.40
N GLU A 107 10.79 -6.69 -2.01
CA GLU A 107 12.09 -7.28 -2.34
C GLU A 107 11.79 -8.50 -3.20
N GLY A 108 11.73 -8.34 -4.51
CA GLY A 108 11.33 -9.40 -5.41
C GLY A 108 9.83 -9.60 -5.37
N ASP A 109 9.39 -10.77 -5.77
CA ASP A 109 7.96 -11.07 -5.85
C ASP A 109 7.37 -11.69 -4.58
N ASP A 110 8.20 -12.20 -3.73
CA ASP A 110 7.77 -12.97 -2.56
C ASP A 110 8.04 -12.32 -1.21
N THR A 111 8.60 -11.14 -1.18
CA THR A 111 8.90 -10.45 0.07
C THR A 111 8.37 -9.03 0.06
N PHE A 112 7.62 -8.68 1.10
CA PHE A 112 7.04 -7.35 1.26
C PHE A 112 7.46 -6.81 2.62
N ILE A 113 8.03 -5.63 2.63
CA ILE A 113 8.53 -5.01 3.85
C ILE A 113 7.79 -3.71 4.11
N PHE A 114 7.32 -3.53 5.31
CA PHE A 114 6.76 -2.24 5.69
C PHE A 114 7.24 -1.86 7.08
N CYS A 115 7.26 -0.57 7.34
CA CYS A 115 7.59 -0.05 8.65
C CYS A 115 6.50 0.94 9.02
N MET A 116 5.84 0.71 10.15
CA MET A 116 4.69 1.52 10.51
C MET A 116 4.77 2.09 11.91
N ARG A 117 4.05 3.18 12.11
CA ARG A 117 3.82 3.71 13.44
C ARG A 117 2.33 3.61 13.71
N PRO A 118 1.94 2.91 14.76
CA PRO A 118 0.52 2.81 15.12
C PRO A 118 -0.09 4.18 15.41
N GLU A 119 0.69 5.08 15.94
CA GLU A 119 0.26 6.44 16.23
C GLU A 119 1.38 7.42 15.91
N GLY A 120 1.01 8.62 15.51
CA GLY A 120 1.98 9.67 15.28
C GLY A 120 2.41 9.78 13.81
N GLU A 121 3.60 10.31 13.62
CA GLU A 121 4.10 10.58 12.29
C GLU A 121 4.54 9.34 11.53
N ARG A 122 4.51 9.42 10.22
CA ARG A 122 4.95 8.34 9.35
C ARG A 122 6.46 8.11 9.55
N PRO A 123 6.89 6.84 9.60
CA PRO A 123 8.32 6.56 9.66
C PRO A 123 9.03 7.05 8.39
N ASP A 124 10.28 7.41 8.51
CA ASP A 124 11.09 7.76 7.36
C ASP A 124 12.21 6.76 7.12
N LYS A 125 12.34 5.75 7.97
CA LYS A 125 13.36 4.72 7.85
C LYS A 125 12.77 3.37 8.19
N TYR A 126 13.35 2.32 7.64
CA TYR A 126 12.96 0.95 7.96
C TYR A 126 13.72 0.51 9.20
N GLU A 127 13.17 0.81 10.36
CA GLU A 127 13.83 0.56 11.62
C GLU A 127 12.81 0.20 12.69
N GLN A 128 13.11 -0.80 13.51
CA GLN A 128 12.27 -1.17 14.63
C GLN A 128 12.65 -0.30 15.83
N ILE A 129 11.67 0.39 16.41
CA ILE A 129 11.90 1.22 17.59
C ILE A 129 10.89 0.82 18.65
N GLY A 130 11.24 -0.11 19.52
CA GLY A 130 10.37 -0.58 20.58
C GLY A 130 8.98 -0.94 20.06
N TYR A 131 7.96 -0.39 20.70
CA TYR A 131 6.58 -0.58 20.23
C TYR A 131 6.07 0.65 19.47
N GLU A 132 6.89 1.68 19.35
CA GLU A 132 6.50 2.91 18.67
C GLU A 132 6.60 2.82 17.14
N GLN A 133 7.53 2.04 16.65
CA GLN A 133 7.73 1.88 15.22
C GLN A 133 8.04 0.42 14.94
N ILE A 134 7.23 -0.18 14.09
CA ILE A 134 7.29 -1.62 13.85
C ILE A 134 7.75 -1.91 12.43
N LEU A 135 8.82 -2.68 12.33
CA LEU A 135 9.34 -3.14 11.05
C LEU A 135 8.88 -4.57 10.82
N SER A 136 8.20 -4.82 9.73
CA SER A 136 7.67 -6.14 9.40
C SER A 136 8.16 -6.60 8.02
N LYS A 137 8.57 -7.84 7.95
CA LYS A 137 9.00 -8.45 6.71
C LYS A 137 8.10 -9.64 6.46
N LEU A 138 7.28 -9.55 5.44
CA LEU A 138 6.31 -10.58 5.11
C LEU A 138 6.82 -11.42 3.96
N THR A 139 6.56 -12.72 4.03
CA THR A 139 6.91 -13.65 2.97
C THR A 139 5.63 -14.21 2.39
N ARG A 140 5.57 -14.29 1.06
CA ARG A 140 4.37 -14.80 0.38
C ARG A 140 4.19 -16.28 0.68
N LYS A 141 2.97 -16.64 1.01
CA LYS A 141 2.65 -18.04 1.29
C LYS A 141 2.47 -18.74 -0.05
N LYS A 142 3.13 -19.85 -0.19
CA LYS A 142 3.03 -20.65 -1.42
C LYS A 142 2.20 -21.90 -1.22
#